data_58cf874510d1da156bfcd5700df43dbc
#
_entry.id   58cf874510d1da156bfcd5700df43dbc
#
_cell.length_a   1.000
_cell.length_b   1.000
_cell.length_c   1.000
_cell.angle_alpha   90.00
_cell.angle_beta   90.00
_cell.angle_gamma   90.00
#
_symmetry.space_group_name_H-M   'P 1'
#
loop_
_entity.id
_entity.type
_entity.pdbx_description
1 polymer ?
#
loop_
_entity_poly.entity_id
_entity_poly.type
_entity_poly.pdbx_seq_one_letter_code
_entity_poly.pdbx_strand_id
1 'polypeptide(L)'
;MKIFKRAFSAILRFFARIAVSFNGIFNKDDASSNPAGRGTGNEARPRKRLVDGVDADRFTRLCVILVIGAVSVLGAVLVAASVRSGSHEIPVEDGEESDSRPSGSFTLSIGGNVMPTQEMLDCAYVDGKYNFRNGMSELSEVLAGDLTVVGLCGQVNVYGENKQVGGFDAGKNYPSALAATLSELGVNYIFGANQHALANGYDGMCATISNLHVKSVGVIGMTDSEPDKLNTRIARVNGINVGLAGFNCIEGADYSKLTDDQKAHIANVTKDELADRASTDIIQLRGSGAEFIVVCVNWGGLGSFTETDFIKESAKKIAQSGADVIVGYGPCVTLGAEVIAYKSGDTDRECFVFYSLGSIYGNNLYPGQPKIMGLKGNLTDAQKKALETEKKLIQRSKTEMARSMTVNLNIARGSDGSVSVEQASYNPIYMIRNSAHGNENSHLKYISVPCAKYVAAEERPAIFADDKEWEGCKAAFKAICAIADRSGGRLVLRDLTETGGEEPDVSDGKI
;
A
#
# COMPACT_ATOMS: atom_id res chain seq x y z
N MET A 1 20.94 4.61 -21.88
CA MET A 1 22.18 3.82 -21.70
C MET A 1 23.38 4.29 -22.52
N LYS A 2 23.30 4.56 -23.85
CA LYS A 2 24.45 5.05 -24.67
C LYS A 2 24.96 6.45 -24.27
N ILE A 3 24.09 7.38 -23.91
CA ILE A 3 24.46 8.74 -23.48
C ILE A 3 25.19 8.70 -22.12
N PHE A 4 24.75 7.85 -21.21
CA PHE A 4 25.34 7.64 -19.89
C PHE A 4 26.78 7.09 -19.96
N LYS A 5 27.02 6.09 -20.84
CA LYS A 5 28.37 5.56 -21.06
C LYS A 5 29.32 6.62 -21.63
N ARG A 6 28.81 7.54 -22.48
CA ARG A 6 29.61 8.66 -23.01
C ARG A 6 29.94 9.71 -21.96
N ALA A 7 28.98 10.10 -21.12
CA ALA A 7 29.19 11.07 -20.04
C ALA A 7 30.15 10.51 -18.97
N PHE A 8 29.97 9.29 -18.52
CA PHE A 8 30.86 8.62 -17.59
C PHE A 8 32.29 8.47 -18.11
N SER A 9 32.46 8.09 -19.38
CA SER A 9 33.77 8.01 -20.04
C SER A 9 34.45 9.39 -20.23
N ALA A 10 33.66 10.48 -20.34
CA ALA A 10 34.21 11.83 -20.41
C ALA A 10 34.70 12.33 -19.04
N ILE A 11 33.96 12.01 -17.98
CA ILE A 11 34.30 12.34 -16.59
C ILE A 11 35.56 11.58 -16.16
N LEU A 12 35.67 10.27 -16.45
CA LEU A 12 36.87 9.48 -16.19
C LEU A 12 38.10 10.03 -16.92
N ARG A 13 37.94 10.46 -18.20
CA ARG A 13 39.03 11.09 -18.98
C ARG A 13 39.45 12.45 -18.41
N PHE A 14 38.54 13.22 -17.85
CA PHE A 14 38.82 14.49 -17.21
C PHE A 14 39.68 14.28 -15.93
N PHE A 15 39.29 13.35 -15.07
CA PHE A 15 40.06 13.03 -13.85
C PHE A 15 41.42 12.38 -14.16
N ALA A 16 41.50 11.52 -15.18
CA ALA A 16 42.78 10.98 -15.65
C ALA A 16 43.73 12.06 -16.14
N ARG A 17 43.22 13.11 -16.84
CA ARG A 17 44.04 14.26 -17.29
C ARG A 17 44.54 15.11 -16.12
N ILE A 18 43.70 15.30 -15.09
CA ILE A 18 44.10 16.00 -13.86
C ILE A 18 45.20 15.21 -13.15
N ALA A 19 45.07 13.89 -12.96
CA ALA A 19 46.06 13.04 -12.33
C ALA A 19 47.40 13.04 -13.10
N VAL A 20 47.38 13.01 -14.43
CA VAL A 20 48.60 13.08 -15.27
C VAL A 20 49.26 14.47 -15.17
N SER A 21 48.49 15.56 -15.14
CA SER A 21 49.03 16.92 -14.95
C SER A 21 49.69 17.09 -13.57
N PHE A 22 49.13 16.48 -12.53
CA PHE A 22 49.71 16.50 -11.20
C PHE A 22 51.00 15.66 -11.10
N ASN A 23 51.04 14.46 -11.71
CA ASN A 23 52.27 13.64 -11.74
C ASN A 23 53.40 14.32 -12.53
N GLY A 24 53.11 15.15 -13.52
CA GLY A 24 54.08 15.95 -14.27
C GLY A 24 54.67 17.13 -13.49
N ILE A 25 53.98 17.59 -12.43
CA ILE A 25 54.44 18.68 -11.56
C ILE A 25 55.38 18.16 -10.45
N PHE A 26 55.14 16.94 -9.97
CA PHE A 26 55.93 16.34 -8.88
C PHE A 26 57.18 15.54 -9.33
N ASN A 27 57.24 15.10 -10.61
CA ASN A 27 58.37 14.26 -11.10
C ASN A 27 59.43 15.05 -11.89
N LYS A 28 59.57 16.37 -11.72
CA LYS A 28 60.56 17.18 -12.43
C LYS A 28 61.83 17.48 -11.64
N ASP A 29 62.01 16.95 -10.43
CA ASP A 29 63.12 17.30 -9.57
C ASP A 29 64.11 16.14 -9.28
N ASP A 30 64.15 15.06 -10.04
CA ASP A 30 65.15 13.99 -9.89
C ASP A 30 65.92 13.70 -11.19
N ALA A 31 66.67 14.69 -11.71
CA ALA A 31 67.75 14.40 -12.66
C ALA A 31 68.73 15.57 -12.68
N SER A 32 69.70 15.57 -11.77
CA SER A 32 71.10 15.97 -12.03
C SER A 32 71.84 16.09 -10.75
N SER A 33 72.53 15.00 -10.36
CA SER A 33 73.69 15.06 -9.52
C SER A 33 74.91 14.79 -10.34
N ASN A 34 75.80 15.72 -10.48
CA ASN A 34 77.23 15.42 -10.54
C ASN A 34 78.12 16.62 -10.13
N PRO A 35 79.22 16.35 -9.50
CA PRO A 35 79.91 17.33 -8.71
C PRO A 35 81.14 17.93 -9.40
N ALA A 36 81.58 19.04 -8.86
CA ALA A 36 82.90 19.61 -8.86
C ALA A 36 83.00 21.02 -9.46
N GLY A 37 83.61 21.93 -8.61
CA GLY A 37 84.15 23.20 -9.10
C GLY A 37 83.98 24.36 -8.13
N ARG A 38 85.11 24.66 -7.43
CA ARG A 38 85.37 25.86 -6.57
C ARG A 38 85.06 27.17 -7.30
N GLY A 39 84.57 28.16 -6.52
CA GLY A 39 84.85 29.56 -6.87
C GLY A 39 83.80 30.57 -6.42
N THR A 40 84.19 31.27 -5.34
CA THR A 40 83.98 32.70 -5.01
C THR A 40 82.61 33.38 -5.33
N GLY A 41 82.02 33.80 -4.25
CA GLY A 41 81.36 35.06 -3.98
C GLY A 41 80.37 35.68 -4.98
N ASN A 42 79.17 35.76 -4.60
CA ASN A 42 78.40 37.01 -4.57
C ASN A 42 76.96 36.74 -4.07
N GLU A 43 76.51 37.60 -3.23
CA GLU A 43 75.17 37.59 -2.66
C GLU A 43 74.10 37.69 -3.74
N ALA A 44 73.23 36.71 -3.81
CA ALA A 44 71.96 36.78 -4.55
C ALA A 44 70.76 36.54 -3.61
N ARG A 45 69.92 37.55 -3.53
CA ARG A 45 68.64 37.57 -2.75
C ARG A 45 67.82 36.29 -2.99
N PRO A 46 67.21 35.69 -1.97
CA PRO A 46 66.37 34.51 -2.14
C PRO A 46 65.10 34.90 -2.89
N ARG A 47 64.83 34.26 -4.04
CA ARG A 47 63.53 34.25 -4.65
C ARG A 47 62.59 33.43 -3.77
N LYS A 48 61.55 34.07 -3.21
CA LYS A 48 60.48 33.40 -2.48
C LYS A 48 59.86 32.31 -3.38
N ARG A 49 60.00 31.05 -2.95
CA ARG A 49 59.23 29.93 -3.47
C ARG A 49 57.77 30.09 -3.03
N LEU A 50 56.85 30.06 -3.97
CA LEU A 50 55.40 30.26 -3.75
C LEU A 50 54.69 29.01 -3.25
N VAL A 51 55.40 28.00 -2.74
CA VAL A 51 54.83 26.67 -2.37
C VAL A 51 55.37 26.12 -1.04
N ASP A 52 55.89 26.99 -0.16
CA ASP A 52 56.22 26.55 1.19
C ASP A 52 54.99 26.82 2.11
N GLY A 53 54.14 25.80 2.32
CA GLY A 53 53.06 25.93 3.29
C GLY A 53 51.82 25.03 3.10
N VAL A 54 51.81 24.14 2.10
CA VAL A 54 50.68 23.20 1.97
C VAL A 54 51.10 21.86 2.54
N ASP A 55 50.59 21.55 3.73
CA ASP A 55 50.70 20.24 4.35
C ASP A 55 50.09 19.19 3.43
N ALA A 56 50.92 18.30 2.87
CA ALA A 56 50.49 17.25 1.92
C ALA A 56 49.34 16.39 2.47
N ASP A 57 49.31 16.22 3.80
CA ASP A 57 48.26 15.46 4.47
C ASP A 57 46.90 16.24 4.50
N ARG A 58 46.97 17.56 4.66
CA ARG A 58 45.79 18.43 4.57
C ARG A 58 45.24 18.51 3.12
N PHE A 59 46.12 18.55 2.14
CA PHE A 59 45.72 18.57 0.74
C PHE A 59 45.07 17.24 0.33
N THR A 60 45.65 16.11 0.75
CA THR A 60 45.07 14.78 0.50
C THR A 60 43.69 14.63 1.16
N ARG A 61 43.53 15.10 2.39
CA ARG A 61 42.22 15.11 3.08
C ARG A 61 41.19 15.99 2.36
N LEU A 62 41.61 17.15 1.86
CA LEU A 62 40.70 18.03 1.08
C LEU A 62 40.25 17.36 -0.22
N CYS A 63 41.16 16.70 -0.93
CA CYS A 63 40.82 15.94 -2.15
C CYS A 63 39.88 14.78 -1.87
N VAL A 64 40.08 14.03 -0.78
CA VAL A 64 39.19 12.95 -0.35
C VAL A 64 37.76 13.49 -0.03
N ILE A 65 37.67 14.61 0.72
CA ILE A 65 36.40 15.25 1.04
C ILE A 65 35.68 15.74 -0.22
N LEU A 66 36.40 16.31 -1.17
CA LEU A 66 35.83 16.76 -2.45
C LEU A 66 35.34 15.59 -3.32
N VAL A 67 36.06 14.46 -3.32
CA VAL A 67 35.66 13.26 -4.04
C VAL A 67 34.42 12.62 -3.38
N ILE A 68 34.39 12.52 -2.05
CA ILE A 68 33.21 12.02 -1.31
C ILE A 68 32.03 12.96 -1.54
N GLY A 69 32.22 14.27 -1.48
CA GLY A 69 31.17 15.27 -1.78
C GLY A 69 30.64 15.14 -3.22
N ALA A 70 31.52 14.97 -4.21
CA ALA A 70 31.12 14.80 -5.60
C ALA A 70 30.38 13.48 -5.85
N VAL A 71 30.79 12.39 -5.20
CA VAL A 71 30.10 11.08 -5.26
C VAL A 71 28.74 11.16 -4.57
N SER A 72 28.64 11.86 -3.44
CA SER A 72 27.35 12.07 -2.74
C SER A 72 26.37 12.93 -3.55
N VAL A 73 26.85 14.01 -4.18
CA VAL A 73 26.04 14.84 -5.07
C VAL A 73 25.63 14.07 -6.33
N LEU A 74 26.53 13.26 -6.90
CA LEU A 74 26.21 12.42 -8.06
C LEU A 74 25.22 11.33 -7.69
N GLY A 75 25.34 10.73 -6.50
CA GLY A 75 24.36 9.79 -5.93
C GLY A 75 23.00 10.45 -5.72
N ALA A 76 22.94 11.64 -5.15
CA ALA A 76 21.71 12.40 -4.96
C ALA A 76 21.07 12.83 -6.29
N VAL A 77 21.88 13.22 -7.30
CA VAL A 77 21.41 13.55 -8.65
C VAL A 77 20.92 12.30 -9.38
N LEU A 78 21.54 11.14 -9.18
CA LEU A 78 21.09 9.87 -9.75
C LEU A 78 19.81 9.38 -9.11
N VAL A 79 19.67 9.53 -7.81
CA VAL A 79 18.42 9.27 -7.09
C VAL A 79 17.34 10.26 -7.51
N ALA A 80 17.63 11.57 -7.61
CA ALA A 80 16.69 12.56 -8.09
C ALA A 80 16.33 12.39 -9.58
N ALA A 81 17.24 11.90 -10.41
CA ALA A 81 16.97 11.60 -11.82
C ALA A 81 16.15 10.31 -11.99
N SER A 82 16.36 9.29 -11.14
CA SER A 82 15.50 8.11 -11.10
C SER A 82 14.12 8.41 -10.51
N VAL A 83 14.02 9.37 -9.60
CA VAL A 83 12.74 9.87 -9.06
C VAL A 83 12.03 10.78 -10.09
N ARG A 84 12.76 11.55 -10.91
CA ARG A 84 12.17 12.41 -11.95
C ARG A 84 11.74 11.68 -13.25
N SER A 85 12.21 10.47 -13.49
CA SER A 85 11.78 9.69 -14.67
C SER A 85 10.62 8.74 -14.39
N GLY A 86 10.01 8.81 -13.23
CA GLY A 86 9.01 7.85 -12.80
C GLY A 86 7.60 8.40 -12.69
N SER A 87 6.98 8.85 -13.79
CA SER A 87 5.60 8.44 -14.00
C SER A 87 5.67 6.95 -14.40
N HIS A 88 5.95 6.07 -13.45
CA HIS A 88 5.71 4.67 -13.66
C HIS A 88 4.19 4.49 -13.67
N GLU A 89 3.60 4.59 -14.87
CA GLU A 89 2.49 3.71 -15.20
C GLU A 89 3.04 2.33 -14.88
N ILE A 90 2.52 1.68 -13.84
CA ILE A 90 2.75 0.26 -13.65
C ILE A 90 2.01 -0.36 -14.83
N PRO A 91 2.69 -0.87 -15.86
CA PRO A 91 1.99 -1.60 -16.88
C PRO A 91 1.42 -2.81 -16.15
N VAL A 92 0.11 -2.90 -16.05
CA VAL A 92 -0.52 -4.21 -16.02
C VAL A 92 -0.24 -4.68 -17.44
N GLU A 93 0.80 -5.50 -17.63
CA GLU A 93 1.13 -6.06 -18.92
C GLU A 93 -0.14 -6.69 -19.44
N ASP A 94 -0.52 -6.34 -20.69
CA ASP A 94 -1.49 -7.11 -21.45
C ASP A 94 -0.93 -8.53 -21.43
N GLY A 95 -1.51 -9.41 -20.59
CA GLY A 95 -1.00 -10.76 -20.36
C GLY A 95 -0.78 -11.43 -21.71
N GLU A 96 0.39 -12.01 -21.90
CA GLU A 96 0.67 -12.81 -23.09
C GLU A 96 -0.47 -13.83 -23.30
N GLU A 97 -0.96 -13.89 -24.51
CA GLU A 97 -2.06 -14.74 -25.00
C GLU A 97 -1.98 -16.20 -24.55
N SER A 98 -2.45 -16.51 -23.36
CA SER A 98 -2.80 -17.89 -22.99
C SER A 98 -4.14 -18.00 -22.29
N ASP A 99 -4.83 -16.86 -22.07
CA ASP A 99 -6.14 -16.83 -21.42
C ASP A 99 -7.22 -16.71 -22.50
N SER A 100 -8.16 -17.66 -22.50
CA SER A 100 -9.27 -17.77 -23.47
C SER A 100 -10.33 -16.66 -23.36
N ARG A 101 -10.06 -15.58 -22.58
CA ARG A 101 -10.98 -14.46 -22.41
C ARG A 101 -11.01 -13.58 -23.67
N PRO A 102 -12.21 -13.14 -24.11
CA PRO A 102 -12.34 -12.23 -25.26
C PRO A 102 -11.54 -10.94 -25.04
N SER A 103 -10.88 -10.43 -26.07
CA SER A 103 -10.23 -9.11 -26.02
C SER A 103 -11.24 -8.05 -25.58
N GLY A 104 -10.88 -7.25 -24.53
CA GLY A 104 -11.78 -6.24 -23.96
C GLY A 104 -12.59 -6.72 -22.75
N SER A 105 -12.16 -7.78 -22.07
CA SER A 105 -12.69 -8.17 -20.76
C SER A 105 -11.58 -8.36 -19.73
N PHE A 106 -11.88 -8.14 -18.43
CA PHE A 106 -10.95 -8.36 -17.33
C PHE A 106 -11.68 -8.62 -16.02
N THR A 107 -10.98 -9.20 -15.07
CA THR A 107 -11.48 -9.38 -13.70
C THR A 107 -10.87 -8.34 -12.77
N LEU A 108 -11.72 -7.52 -12.15
CA LEU A 108 -11.34 -6.62 -11.06
C LEU A 108 -11.55 -7.34 -9.73
N SER A 109 -10.46 -7.59 -9.00
CA SER A 109 -10.49 -8.12 -7.63
C SER A 109 -10.34 -7.00 -6.62
N ILE A 110 -11.20 -6.97 -5.60
CA ILE A 110 -11.18 -5.93 -4.57
C ILE A 110 -11.17 -6.59 -3.20
N GLY A 111 -10.20 -6.22 -2.37
CA GLY A 111 -10.13 -6.62 -0.97
C GLY A 111 -10.38 -5.46 -0.01
N GLY A 112 -10.70 -5.81 1.24
CA GLY A 112 -10.82 -4.85 2.32
C GLY A 112 -9.46 -4.31 2.79
N ASN A 113 -9.43 -3.77 4.02
CA ASN A 113 -8.22 -3.19 4.59
C ASN A 113 -7.17 -4.23 4.97
N VAL A 114 -5.92 -3.89 4.73
CA VAL A 114 -4.73 -4.52 5.32
C VAL A 114 -4.25 -3.64 6.45
N MET A 115 -4.30 -4.16 7.68
CA MET A 115 -3.98 -3.41 8.89
C MET A 115 -3.50 -4.34 10.00
N PRO A 116 -2.30 -4.95 9.87
CA PRO A 116 -1.78 -5.82 10.90
C PRO A 116 -1.59 -5.08 12.23
N THR A 117 -1.94 -5.74 13.34
CA THR A 117 -1.69 -5.24 14.69
C THR A 117 -0.23 -5.48 15.09
N GLN A 118 0.20 -4.87 16.20
CA GLN A 118 1.54 -5.13 16.73
C GLN A 118 1.75 -6.63 16.99
N GLU A 119 0.79 -7.32 17.56
CA GLU A 119 0.87 -8.77 17.81
C GLU A 119 1.04 -9.57 16.50
N MET A 120 0.37 -9.16 15.42
CA MET A 120 0.54 -9.78 14.11
C MET A 120 1.94 -9.50 13.51
N LEU A 121 2.48 -8.30 13.72
CA LEU A 121 3.86 -7.98 13.32
C LEU A 121 4.86 -8.83 14.12
N ASP A 122 4.68 -8.93 15.43
CA ASP A 122 5.55 -9.74 16.28
C ASP A 122 5.51 -11.23 15.87
N CYS A 123 4.33 -11.74 15.53
CA CYS A 123 4.16 -13.11 15.01
C CYS A 123 4.75 -13.31 13.63
N ALA A 124 4.72 -12.29 12.76
CA ALA A 124 5.32 -12.36 11.43
C ALA A 124 6.86 -12.24 11.46
N TYR A 125 7.46 -11.86 12.58
CA TYR A 125 8.90 -11.72 12.70
C TYR A 125 9.54 -13.05 13.13
N VAL A 126 10.09 -13.78 12.15
CA VAL A 126 10.69 -15.10 12.34
C VAL A 126 12.12 -15.08 11.78
N ASP A 127 13.08 -15.63 12.53
CA ASP A 127 14.48 -15.75 12.13
C ASP A 127 15.11 -14.42 11.66
N GLY A 128 14.78 -13.33 12.35
CA GLY A 128 15.32 -12.01 12.05
C GLY A 128 14.68 -11.31 10.85
N LYS A 129 13.58 -11.83 10.29
CA LYS A 129 12.89 -11.28 9.12
C LYS A 129 11.38 -11.29 9.31
N TYR A 130 10.71 -10.33 8.66
CA TYR A 130 9.26 -10.35 8.56
C TYR A 130 8.79 -11.24 7.42
N ASN A 131 7.81 -12.10 7.71
CA ASN A 131 7.16 -12.99 6.74
C ASN A 131 5.63 -12.94 6.93
N PHE A 132 4.93 -12.34 5.98
CA PHE A 132 3.47 -12.26 5.96
C PHE A 132 2.83 -13.31 5.06
N ARG A 133 3.61 -14.07 4.27
CA ARG A 133 3.10 -15.05 3.30
C ARG A 133 2.20 -16.08 3.99
N ASN A 134 2.64 -16.66 5.10
CA ASN A 134 1.87 -17.67 5.81
C ASN A 134 0.50 -17.16 6.30
N GLY A 135 0.43 -15.87 6.67
CA GLY A 135 -0.83 -15.25 7.11
C GLY A 135 -1.77 -14.86 5.96
N MET A 136 -1.27 -14.77 4.73
CA MET A 136 -2.00 -14.20 3.61
C MET A 136 -2.05 -15.11 2.37
N SER A 137 -1.33 -16.24 2.33
CA SER A 137 -1.22 -17.13 1.15
C SER A 137 -2.58 -17.59 0.64
N GLU A 138 -3.51 -17.90 1.53
CA GLU A 138 -4.86 -18.35 1.19
C GLU A 138 -5.69 -17.26 0.47
N LEU A 139 -5.26 -15.99 0.53
CA LEU A 139 -5.91 -14.90 -0.18
C LEU A 139 -5.54 -14.84 -1.66
N SER A 140 -4.49 -15.51 -2.11
CA SER A 140 -4.02 -15.48 -3.50
C SER A 140 -5.13 -15.87 -4.48
N GLU A 141 -5.90 -16.89 -4.17
CA GLU A 141 -6.98 -17.40 -5.00
C GLU A 141 -8.15 -16.39 -5.15
N VAL A 142 -8.46 -15.66 -4.09
CA VAL A 142 -9.59 -14.72 -4.05
C VAL A 142 -9.21 -13.30 -4.48
N LEU A 143 -7.90 -13.01 -4.58
CA LEU A 143 -7.34 -11.76 -5.09
C LEU A 143 -6.73 -11.92 -6.50
N ALA A 144 -6.92 -13.08 -7.14
CA ALA A 144 -6.42 -13.37 -8.48
C ALA A 144 -7.29 -12.67 -9.56
N GLY A 145 -7.11 -11.38 -9.73
CA GLY A 145 -7.73 -10.57 -10.80
C GLY A 145 -6.66 -10.02 -11.74
N ASP A 146 -7.07 -9.58 -12.93
CA ASP A 146 -6.19 -8.83 -13.84
C ASP A 146 -5.85 -7.45 -13.26
N LEU A 147 -6.77 -6.91 -12.47
CA LEU A 147 -6.59 -5.70 -11.68
C LEU A 147 -7.04 -5.96 -10.24
N THR A 148 -6.14 -5.82 -9.28
CA THR A 148 -6.43 -6.06 -7.86
C THR A 148 -6.19 -4.82 -7.03
N VAL A 149 -7.21 -4.41 -6.25
CA VAL A 149 -7.19 -3.24 -5.37
C VAL A 149 -7.48 -3.65 -3.93
N VAL A 150 -6.67 -3.21 -2.96
CA VAL A 150 -6.92 -3.40 -1.53
C VAL A 150 -6.70 -2.10 -0.76
N GLY A 151 -7.26 -1.96 0.45
CA GLY A 151 -6.97 -0.84 1.33
C GLY A 151 -5.72 -1.10 2.18
N LEU A 152 -4.89 -0.09 2.40
CA LEU A 152 -3.81 -0.13 3.38
C LEU A 152 -4.06 0.94 4.45
N CYS A 153 -4.19 0.54 5.70
CA CYS A 153 -4.43 1.46 6.81
C CYS A 153 -3.15 1.67 7.63
N GLY A 154 -2.26 2.53 7.15
CA GLY A 154 -0.95 2.83 7.74
C GLY A 154 0.08 3.21 6.68
N GLN A 155 1.33 3.24 7.07
CA GLN A 155 2.48 3.57 6.23
C GLN A 155 3.45 2.38 6.11
N VAL A 156 4.38 2.42 5.17
CA VAL A 156 5.32 1.33 4.90
C VAL A 156 6.75 1.83 4.97
N ASN A 157 7.53 1.20 5.87
CA ASN A 157 8.99 1.34 5.98
C ASN A 157 9.52 2.79 6.02
N VAL A 158 8.83 3.67 6.74
CA VAL A 158 9.16 5.12 6.79
C VAL A 158 10.53 5.38 7.43
N TYR A 159 10.89 4.59 8.45
CA TYR A 159 12.14 4.76 9.21
C TYR A 159 13.09 3.56 9.13
N GLY A 160 12.88 2.67 8.17
CA GLY A 160 13.59 1.40 8.08
C GLY A 160 13.00 0.33 9.01
N GLU A 161 13.52 -0.89 8.89
CA GLU A 161 12.95 -2.10 9.51
C GLU A 161 12.96 -2.09 11.06
N ASN A 162 13.74 -1.20 11.68
CA ASN A 162 13.90 -1.14 13.14
C ASN A 162 12.81 -0.32 13.86
N LYS A 163 11.89 0.34 13.13
CA LYS A 163 10.87 1.22 13.70
C LYS A 163 9.47 0.85 13.23
N GLN A 164 9.11 -0.41 13.38
CA GLN A 164 7.80 -0.90 12.99
C GLN A 164 6.77 -0.67 14.10
N VAL A 165 5.62 -0.18 13.74
CA VAL A 165 4.49 0.01 14.65
C VAL A 165 3.22 -0.47 13.98
N GLY A 166 2.56 -1.46 14.57
CA GLY A 166 1.28 -1.99 14.13
C GLY A 166 0.10 -1.50 14.97
N GLY A 167 -1.09 -1.93 14.62
CA GLY A 167 -2.30 -1.65 15.36
C GLY A 167 -2.86 -0.23 15.22
N PHE A 168 -3.54 0.26 16.26
CA PHE A 168 -4.22 1.56 16.26
C PHE A 168 -3.40 2.72 16.80
N ASP A 169 -2.20 2.48 17.26
CA ASP A 169 -1.37 3.51 17.85
C ASP A 169 -0.94 4.54 16.78
N ALA A 170 -0.72 5.77 17.24
CA ALA A 170 -0.16 6.80 16.39
C ALA A 170 1.18 6.33 15.80
N GLY A 171 1.39 6.57 14.51
CA GLY A 171 2.65 6.24 13.84
C GLY A 171 2.73 4.84 13.24
N LYS A 172 1.62 4.25 12.82
CA LYS A 172 1.59 2.97 12.09
C LYS A 172 2.57 2.96 10.95
N ASN A 173 3.56 2.09 11.05
CA ASN A 173 4.60 1.91 10.06
C ASN A 173 4.91 0.42 9.92
N TYR A 174 4.55 -0.16 8.79
CA TYR A 174 4.71 -1.58 8.50
C TYR A 174 6.05 -1.87 7.82
N PRO A 175 6.62 -3.07 7.99
CA PRO A 175 7.85 -3.45 7.29
C PRO A 175 7.63 -3.57 5.77
N SER A 176 8.68 -3.37 4.99
CA SER A 176 8.66 -3.49 3.52
C SER A 176 8.26 -4.89 3.05
N ALA A 177 8.45 -5.91 3.88
CA ALA A 177 7.98 -7.27 3.62
C ALA A 177 6.46 -7.35 3.42
N LEU A 178 5.67 -6.46 4.06
CA LEU A 178 4.22 -6.41 3.82
C LEU A 178 3.92 -5.98 2.39
N ALA A 179 4.57 -4.93 1.89
CA ALA A 179 4.41 -4.48 0.50
C ALA A 179 4.86 -5.57 -0.49
N ALA A 180 5.94 -6.29 -0.18
CA ALA A 180 6.40 -7.42 -1.00
C ALA A 180 5.36 -8.54 -1.06
N THR A 181 4.78 -8.92 0.09
CA THR A 181 3.73 -9.95 0.14
C THR A 181 2.47 -9.52 -0.63
N LEU A 182 2.06 -8.25 -0.54
CA LEU A 182 0.90 -7.75 -1.30
C LEU A 182 1.16 -7.81 -2.81
N SER A 183 2.36 -7.43 -3.25
CA SER A 183 2.77 -7.58 -4.66
C SER A 183 2.73 -9.04 -5.13
N GLU A 184 3.24 -9.96 -4.31
CA GLU A 184 3.24 -11.40 -4.60
C GLU A 184 1.82 -12.01 -4.66
N LEU A 185 0.86 -11.41 -3.95
CA LEU A 185 -0.57 -11.76 -4.03
C LEU A 185 -1.27 -11.15 -5.25
N GLY A 186 -0.54 -10.48 -6.14
CA GLY A 186 -1.10 -9.86 -7.33
C GLY A 186 -1.78 -8.51 -7.08
N VAL A 187 -1.57 -7.87 -5.92
CA VAL A 187 -2.11 -6.53 -5.66
C VAL A 187 -1.43 -5.51 -6.55
N ASN A 188 -2.19 -4.86 -7.43
CA ASN A 188 -1.70 -3.83 -8.34
C ASN A 188 -1.77 -2.44 -7.71
N TYR A 189 -2.82 -2.16 -6.93
CA TYR A 189 -3.04 -0.85 -6.31
C TYR A 189 -3.47 -0.95 -4.87
N ILE A 190 -2.97 -0.01 -4.08
CA ILE A 190 -3.36 0.22 -2.70
C ILE A 190 -4.19 1.51 -2.63
N PHE A 191 -5.37 1.47 -2.02
CA PHE A 191 -6.02 2.67 -1.54
C PHE A 191 -5.31 3.14 -0.26
N GLY A 192 -4.57 4.25 -0.37
CA GLY A 192 -3.69 4.76 0.67
C GLY A 192 -4.22 5.97 1.42
N ALA A 193 -5.18 6.72 0.86
CA ALA A 193 -5.77 7.90 1.51
C ALA A 193 -6.69 7.49 2.66
N ASN A 194 -6.12 7.34 3.85
CA ASN A 194 -6.83 6.94 5.06
C ASN A 194 -6.37 7.77 6.27
N GLN A 195 -7.01 7.58 7.42
CA GLN A 195 -6.73 8.35 8.65
C GLN A 195 -5.30 8.20 9.19
N HIS A 196 -4.53 7.23 8.72
CA HIS A 196 -3.14 6.96 9.12
C HIS A 196 -2.13 7.24 8.01
N ALA A 197 -2.59 7.76 6.87
CA ALA A 197 -1.73 8.10 5.74
C ALA A 197 -0.62 9.09 6.10
N LEU A 198 -0.85 9.93 7.10
CA LEU A 198 0.06 10.97 7.59
C LEU A 198 0.61 10.67 9.00
N ALA A 199 0.52 9.43 9.49
CA ALA A 199 0.94 9.07 10.84
C ALA A 199 2.40 9.43 11.16
N ASN A 200 3.27 9.46 10.17
CA ASN A 200 4.67 9.93 10.27
C ASN A 200 4.91 11.18 9.39
N GLY A 201 3.90 12.02 9.22
CA GLY A 201 3.97 13.25 8.43
C GLY A 201 3.97 13.04 6.92
N TYR A 202 4.18 14.16 6.20
CA TYR A 202 4.22 14.18 4.73
C TYR A 202 5.35 13.34 4.15
N ASP A 203 6.56 13.44 4.72
CA ASP A 203 7.71 12.64 4.28
C ASP A 203 7.46 11.14 4.45
N GLY A 204 6.74 10.75 5.51
CA GLY A 204 6.30 9.38 5.74
C GLY A 204 5.32 8.89 4.68
N MET A 205 4.42 9.75 4.22
CA MET A 205 3.51 9.46 3.11
C MET A 205 4.29 9.24 1.81
N CYS A 206 5.20 10.16 1.46
CA CYS A 206 6.05 10.04 0.27
C CYS A 206 6.92 8.79 0.31
N ALA A 207 7.54 8.48 1.46
CA ALA A 207 8.31 7.26 1.64
C ALA A 207 7.45 5.99 1.44
N THR A 208 6.20 6.00 1.92
CA THR A 208 5.25 4.90 1.72
C THR A 208 4.96 4.68 0.25
N ILE A 209 4.65 5.74 -0.51
CA ILE A 209 4.40 5.66 -1.95
C ILE A 209 5.63 5.09 -2.67
N SER A 210 6.81 5.60 -2.37
CA SER A 210 8.06 5.12 -2.95
C SER A 210 8.33 3.64 -2.64
N ASN A 211 8.12 3.19 -1.39
CA ASN A 211 8.33 1.80 -0.99
C ASN A 211 7.33 0.84 -1.66
N LEU A 212 6.09 1.27 -1.89
CA LEU A 212 5.10 0.50 -2.64
C LEU A 212 5.47 0.43 -4.13
N HIS A 213 5.87 1.53 -4.75
CA HIS A 213 6.30 1.58 -6.15
C HIS A 213 7.52 0.68 -6.43
N VAL A 214 8.47 0.59 -5.50
CA VAL A 214 9.62 -0.36 -5.62
C VAL A 214 9.16 -1.82 -5.69
N LYS A 215 7.97 -2.12 -5.18
CA LYS A 215 7.32 -3.44 -5.26
C LYS A 215 6.29 -3.53 -6.38
N SER A 216 6.28 -2.58 -7.32
CA SER A 216 5.33 -2.50 -8.42
C SER A 216 3.86 -2.39 -7.96
N VAL A 217 3.62 -1.79 -6.80
CA VAL A 217 2.28 -1.52 -6.26
C VAL A 217 1.99 -0.03 -6.36
N GLY A 218 0.94 0.33 -7.10
CA GLY A 218 0.47 1.71 -7.23
C GLY A 218 -0.33 2.19 -6.02
N VAL A 219 -0.54 3.49 -5.92
CA VAL A 219 -1.29 4.10 -4.81
C VAL A 219 -2.44 4.94 -5.33
N ILE A 220 -3.61 4.84 -4.71
CA ILE A 220 -4.83 5.59 -5.01
C ILE A 220 -5.08 6.59 -3.87
N GLY A 221 -5.41 7.84 -4.23
CA GLY A 221 -5.79 8.89 -3.28
C GLY A 221 -4.60 9.63 -2.64
N MET A 222 -3.36 9.29 -3.02
CA MET A 222 -2.14 10.01 -2.62
C MET A 222 -1.17 10.10 -3.79
N THR A 223 -0.32 11.12 -3.81
CA THR A 223 0.74 11.29 -4.80
C THR A 223 2.00 11.89 -4.17
N ASP A 224 3.18 11.45 -4.61
CA ASP A 224 4.49 12.02 -4.29
C ASP A 224 5.07 12.83 -5.47
N SER A 225 4.30 12.96 -6.54
CA SER A 225 4.59 13.76 -7.72
C SER A 225 3.82 15.08 -7.70
N GLU A 226 3.58 15.70 -8.85
CA GLU A 226 2.81 16.94 -8.95
C GLU A 226 1.36 16.76 -8.46
N PRO A 227 0.79 17.73 -7.73
CA PRO A 227 -0.58 17.63 -7.18
C PRO A 227 -1.66 17.36 -8.23
N ASP A 228 -1.50 17.84 -9.46
CA ASP A 228 -2.42 17.60 -10.57
C ASP A 228 -2.45 16.13 -11.05
N LYS A 229 -1.53 15.30 -10.56
CA LYS A 229 -1.54 13.85 -10.76
C LYS A 229 -2.38 13.10 -9.74
N LEU A 230 -2.89 13.78 -8.71
CA LEU A 230 -3.77 13.16 -7.74
C LEU A 230 -5.10 12.76 -8.41
N ASN A 231 -5.54 11.51 -8.21
CA ASN A 231 -6.76 10.94 -8.78
C ASN A 231 -6.89 11.02 -10.32
N THR A 232 -5.78 11.11 -11.05
CA THR A 232 -5.79 11.11 -12.53
C THR A 232 -5.32 9.79 -13.13
N ARG A 233 -5.13 8.77 -12.31
CA ARG A 233 -4.54 7.50 -12.74
C ARG A 233 -5.52 6.69 -13.59
N ILE A 234 -5.04 6.27 -14.75
CA ILE A 234 -5.72 5.31 -15.62
C ILE A 234 -4.83 4.08 -15.74
N ALA A 235 -5.38 2.92 -15.36
CA ALA A 235 -4.77 1.61 -15.58
C ALA A 235 -5.36 1.03 -16.88
N ARG A 236 -4.49 0.56 -17.78
CA ARG A 236 -4.94 -0.15 -18.98
C ARG A 236 -4.89 -1.64 -18.73
N VAL A 237 -6.04 -2.30 -18.82
CA VAL A 237 -6.20 -3.71 -18.51
C VAL A 237 -6.93 -4.38 -19.67
N ASN A 238 -6.30 -5.31 -20.36
CA ASN A 238 -6.86 -6.06 -21.49
C ASN A 238 -7.61 -5.15 -22.50
N GLY A 239 -7.01 -3.99 -22.82
CA GLY A 239 -7.58 -3.03 -23.78
C GLY A 239 -8.70 -2.13 -23.23
N ILE A 240 -9.00 -2.17 -21.92
CA ILE A 240 -9.95 -1.29 -21.24
C ILE A 240 -9.18 -0.31 -20.35
N ASN A 241 -9.52 0.98 -20.42
CA ASN A 241 -8.96 2.03 -19.59
C ASN A 241 -9.78 2.19 -18.29
N VAL A 242 -9.18 1.86 -17.16
CA VAL A 242 -9.80 1.92 -15.82
C VAL A 242 -9.32 3.15 -15.07
N GLY A 243 -10.19 4.10 -14.81
CA GLY A 243 -9.92 5.27 -13.97
C GLY A 243 -9.98 4.91 -12.48
N LEU A 244 -8.99 5.34 -11.70
CA LEU A 244 -8.88 5.07 -10.27
C LEU A 244 -8.86 6.38 -9.49
N ALA A 245 -9.82 6.61 -8.60
CA ALA A 245 -9.87 7.75 -7.71
C ALA A 245 -10.06 7.31 -6.25
N GLY A 246 -9.55 8.10 -5.31
CA GLY A 246 -9.68 7.78 -3.88
C GLY A 246 -9.81 9.01 -3.02
N PHE A 247 -10.64 8.95 -1.97
CA PHE A 247 -10.96 10.06 -1.08
C PHE A 247 -10.95 9.65 0.38
N ASN A 248 -10.44 10.51 1.24
CA ASN A 248 -10.48 10.35 2.69
C ASN A 248 -11.35 11.46 3.31
N CYS A 249 -12.41 11.07 4.03
CA CYS A 249 -13.31 11.99 4.71
C CYS A 249 -13.01 12.18 6.19
N ILE A 250 -11.83 11.78 6.65
CA ILE A 250 -11.41 11.92 8.04
C ILE A 250 -10.27 12.92 8.13
N GLU A 251 -10.53 14.05 8.74
CA GLU A 251 -9.45 14.94 9.15
C GLU A 251 -8.76 14.37 10.38
N GLY A 252 -7.51 13.95 10.23
CA GLY A 252 -6.62 13.65 11.35
C GLY A 252 -5.90 14.90 11.82
N ALA A 253 -5.49 14.93 13.10
CA ALA A 253 -4.67 16.01 13.65
C ALA A 253 -3.39 16.27 12.84
N ASP A 254 -2.92 15.28 12.10
CA ASP A 254 -1.72 15.37 11.29
C ASP A 254 -1.95 16.11 9.96
N TYR A 255 -3.18 16.07 9.41
CA TYR A 255 -3.52 16.83 8.20
C TYR A 255 -3.48 18.35 8.43
N SER A 256 -3.92 18.81 9.60
CA SER A 256 -3.89 20.22 9.95
C SER A 256 -2.48 20.81 10.08
N LYS A 257 -1.46 19.96 10.23
CA LYS A 257 -0.05 20.36 10.33
C LYS A 257 0.63 20.56 8.97
N LEU A 258 -0.02 20.12 7.89
CA LEU A 258 0.52 20.24 6.53
C LEU A 258 0.43 21.66 6.00
N THR A 259 1.37 22.06 5.18
CA THR A 259 1.25 23.25 4.32
C THR A 259 0.18 23.02 3.25
N ASP A 260 -0.32 24.10 2.64
CA ASP A 260 -1.35 23.97 1.60
C ASP A 260 -0.83 23.23 0.37
N ASP A 261 0.46 23.37 0.05
CA ASP A 261 1.13 22.59 -0.99
C ASP A 261 1.12 21.10 -0.65
N GLN A 262 1.51 20.71 0.56
CA GLN A 262 1.49 19.33 1.01
C GLN A 262 0.08 18.72 1.04
N LYS A 263 -0.94 19.51 1.41
CA LYS A 263 -2.35 19.07 1.41
C LYS A 263 -2.84 18.68 0.03
N ALA A 264 -2.34 19.33 -1.02
CA ALA A 264 -2.72 19.02 -2.39
C ALA A 264 -2.27 17.63 -2.87
N HIS A 265 -1.38 16.95 -2.13
CA HIS A 265 -0.87 15.62 -2.48
C HIS A 265 -1.67 14.46 -1.88
N ILE A 266 -2.71 14.73 -1.10
CA ILE A 266 -3.60 13.72 -0.54
C ILE A 266 -5.05 14.12 -0.74
N ALA A 267 -5.88 13.21 -1.23
CA ALA A 267 -7.31 13.44 -1.47
C ALA A 267 -8.10 13.41 -0.15
N ASN A 268 -7.82 14.39 0.73
CA ASN A 268 -8.57 14.60 1.96
C ASN A 268 -9.66 15.63 1.72
N VAL A 269 -10.90 15.29 2.01
CA VAL A 269 -12.08 16.12 1.75
C VAL A 269 -13.01 16.10 2.96
N THR A 270 -13.77 17.15 3.15
CA THR A 270 -14.86 17.14 4.13
C THR A 270 -16.02 16.27 3.62
N LYS A 271 -16.91 15.88 4.53
CA LYS A 271 -18.10 15.10 4.17
C LYS A 271 -19.00 15.85 3.17
N ASP A 272 -19.08 17.17 3.29
CA ASP A 272 -19.91 18.00 2.42
C ASP A 272 -19.30 18.17 1.02
N GLU A 273 -17.98 18.18 0.92
CA GLU A 273 -17.24 18.33 -0.35
C GLU A 273 -17.06 17.02 -1.12
N LEU A 274 -17.22 15.87 -0.48
CA LEU A 274 -16.89 14.56 -1.07
C LEU A 274 -17.55 14.34 -2.43
N ALA A 275 -18.85 14.54 -2.52
CA ALA A 275 -19.59 14.23 -3.74
C ALA A 275 -19.20 15.16 -4.90
N ASP A 276 -18.99 16.45 -4.64
CA ASP A 276 -18.61 17.44 -5.64
C ASP A 276 -17.17 17.20 -6.12
N ARG A 277 -16.27 16.89 -5.20
CA ARG A 277 -14.88 16.58 -5.55
C ARG A 277 -14.79 15.27 -6.35
N ALA A 278 -15.50 14.23 -5.93
CA ALA A 278 -15.56 12.97 -6.67
C ALA A 278 -16.15 13.17 -8.07
N SER A 279 -17.21 13.96 -8.21
CA SER A 279 -17.77 14.31 -9.51
C SER A 279 -16.75 14.98 -10.43
N THR A 280 -15.99 15.93 -9.90
CA THR A 280 -14.94 16.64 -10.65
C THR A 280 -13.87 15.66 -11.16
N ASP A 281 -13.35 14.81 -10.27
CA ASP A 281 -12.29 13.85 -10.61
C ASP A 281 -12.81 12.77 -11.58
N ILE A 282 -14.06 12.31 -11.46
CA ILE A 282 -14.73 11.38 -12.40
C ILE A 282 -14.82 12.01 -13.80
N ILE A 283 -15.27 13.27 -13.91
CA ILE A 283 -15.34 13.99 -15.18
C ILE A 283 -13.97 14.10 -15.83
N GLN A 284 -12.95 14.41 -15.04
CA GLN A 284 -11.56 14.50 -15.52
C GLN A 284 -11.04 13.14 -16.01
N LEU A 285 -11.29 12.05 -15.27
CA LEU A 285 -10.92 10.70 -15.68
C LEU A 285 -11.62 10.29 -16.99
N ARG A 286 -12.92 10.54 -17.12
CA ARG A 286 -13.66 10.28 -18.36
C ARG A 286 -13.10 11.12 -19.52
N GLY A 287 -12.82 12.40 -19.29
CA GLY A 287 -12.20 13.29 -20.29
C GLY A 287 -10.80 12.84 -20.71
N SER A 288 -10.09 12.13 -19.83
CA SER A 288 -8.77 11.54 -20.09
C SER A 288 -8.85 10.13 -20.73
N GLY A 289 -10.07 9.63 -21.01
CA GLY A 289 -10.29 8.37 -21.74
C GLY A 289 -10.55 7.16 -20.86
N ALA A 290 -10.86 7.34 -19.55
CA ALA A 290 -11.31 6.23 -18.72
C ALA A 290 -12.67 5.71 -19.18
N GLU A 291 -12.78 4.41 -19.37
CA GLU A 291 -13.98 3.70 -19.84
C GLU A 291 -14.73 3.04 -18.67
N PHE A 292 -14.03 2.76 -17.59
CA PHE A 292 -14.56 2.21 -16.35
C PHE A 292 -13.95 2.95 -15.17
N ILE A 293 -14.73 3.32 -14.14
CA ILE A 293 -14.24 4.14 -13.03
C ILE A 293 -14.50 3.46 -11.69
N VAL A 294 -13.42 3.27 -10.92
CA VAL A 294 -13.42 2.77 -9.54
C VAL A 294 -13.11 3.92 -8.58
N VAL A 295 -14.00 4.16 -7.63
CA VAL A 295 -13.85 5.18 -6.59
C VAL A 295 -13.70 4.51 -5.24
N CYS A 296 -12.56 4.72 -4.56
CA CYS A 296 -12.28 4.26 -3.21
C CYS A 296 -12.55 5.39 -2.21
N VAL A 297 -13.30 5.12 -1.14
CA VAL A 297 -13.65 6.16 -0.17
C VAL A 297 -13.44 5.69 1.26
N ASN A 298 -12.65 6.40 2.03
CA ASN A 298 -12.63 6.26 3.48
C ASN A 298 -13.72 7.16 4.09
N TRP A 299 -14.89 6.57 4.36
CA TRP A 299 -16.04 7.28 4.94
C TRP A 299 -15.85 7.70 6.40
N GLY A 300 -14.84 7.20 7.09
CA GLY A 300 -14.76 7.22 8.54
C GLY A 300 -15.64 6.15 9.19
N GLY A 301 -16.03 6.43 10.42
CA GLY A 301 -16.95 5.53 11.14
C GLY A 301 -16.30 4.23 11.60
N LEU A 302 -15.03 4.30 12.02
CA LEU A 302 -14.31 3.15 12.57
C LEU A 302 -15.14 2.41 13.63
N GLY A 303 -15.39 1.10 13.39
CA GLY A 303 -16.24 0.27 14.24
C GLY A 303 -17.75 0.57 14.10
N SER A 304 -18.19 1.35 13.12
CA SER A 304 -19.61 1.45 12.75
C SER A 304 -20.07 0.16 12.12
N PHE A 305 -21.20 -0.36 12.59
CA PHE A 305 -21.77 -1.63 12.12
C PHE A 305 -22.96 -1.42 11.16
N THR A 306 -23.20 -0.19 10.77
CA THR A 306 -24.32 0.17 9.88
C THR A 306 -23.90 1.32 8.96
N GLU A 307 -24.50 1.32 7.77
CA GLU A 307 -24.40 2.42 6.82
C GLU A 307 -25.20 3.62 7.35
N THR A 308 -24.52 4.78 7.47
CA THR A 308 -25.18 6.04 7.83
C THR A 308 -25.84 6.68 6.60
N ASP A 309 -26.78 7.61 6.80
CA ASP A 309 -27.39 8.37 5.71
C ASP A 309 -26.33 9.12 4.90
N PHE A 310 -25.31 9.70 5.56
CA PHE A 310 -24.18 10.32 4.87
C PHE A 310 -23.52 9.36 3.87
N ILE A 311 -23.22 8.12 4.29
CA ILE A 311 -22.56 7.13 3.43
C ILE A 311 -23.44 6.79 2.22
N LYS A 312 -24.73 6.52 2.44
CA LYS A 312 -25.68 6.17 1.38
C LYS A 312 -25.92 7.30 0.40
N GLU A 313 -26.15 8.52 0.89
CA GLU A 313 -26.37 9.69 0.05
C GLU A 313 -25.12 10.06 -0.76
N SER A 314 -23.93 9.99 -0.15
CA SER A 314 -22.68 10.23 -0.84
C SER A 314 -22.44 9.19 -1.94
N ALA A 315 -22.63 7.90 -1.66
CA ALA A 315 -22.50 6.85 -2.65
C ALA A 315 -23.45 7.06 -3.84
N LYS A 316 -24.71 7.44 -3.57
CA LYS A 316 -25.69 7.74 -4.61
C LYS A 316 -25.23 8.89 -5.50
N LYS A 317 -24.75 10.00 -4.93
CA LYS A 317 -24.27 11.15 -5.70
C LYS A 317 -23.04 10.80 -6.53
N ILE A 318 -22.09 10.05 -5.97
CA ILE A 318 -20.88 9.60 -6.67
C ILE A 318 -21.24 8.65 -7.82
N ALA A 319 -22.19 7.72 -7.62
CA ALA A 319 -22.71 6.85 -8.68
C ALA A 319 -23.31 7.68 -9.81
N GLN A 320 -24.18 8.63 -9.49
CA GLN A 320 -24.83 9.52 -10.46
C GLN A 320 -23.84 10.41 -11.23
N SER A 321 -22.65 10.65 -10.68
CA SER A 321 -21.55 11.37 -11.36
C SER A 321 -20.80 10.49 -12.38
N GLY A 322 -21.07 9.18 -12.43
CA GLY A 322 -20.51 8.28 -13.44
C GLY A 322 -19.47 7.28 -12.92
N ALA A 323 -19.42 7.02 -11.62
CA ALA A 323 -18.65 5.90 -11.08
C ALA A 323 -19.34 4.56 -11.45
N ASP A 324 -18.54 3.55 -11.81
CA ASP A 324 -19.03 2.21 -12.11
C ASP A 324 -18.92 1.30 -10.87
N VAL A 325 -17.91 1.54 -10.03
CA VAL A 325 -17.71 0.85 -8.74
C VAL A 325 -17.35 1.85 -7.65
N ILE A 326 -17.96 1.73 -6.49
CA ILE A 326 -17.59 2.47 -5.27
C ILE A 326 -17.22 1.48 -4.18
N VAL A 327 -16.01 1.64 -3.61
CA VAL A 327 -15.50 0.80 -2.53
C VAL A 327 -15.27 1.62 -1.29
N GLY A 328 -16.03 1.31 -0.24
CA GLY A 328 -15.90 1.95 1.06
C GLY A 328 -14.82 1.30 1.92
N TYR A 329 -14.08 2.15 2.58
CA TYR A 329 -13.10 1.80 3.61
C TYR A 329 -13.40 2.62 4.87
N GLY A 330 -12.72 2.41 5.96
CA GLY A 330 -12.90 3.20 7.18
C GLY A 330 -13.59 2.44 8.30
N PRO A 331 -14.80 1.89 8.15
CA PRO A 331 -15.44 1.09 9.20
C PRO A 331 -14.61 -0.12 9.64
N CYS A 332 -13.80 -0.69 8.75
CA CYS A 332 -13.00 -1.90 8.93
C CYS A 332 -13.80 -3.14 9.36
N VAL A 333 -15.09 -3.07 9.33
CA VAL A 333 -16.05 -4.17 9.44
C VAL A 333 -16.84 -4.26 8.14
N THR A 334 -17.31 -5.45 7.78
CA THR A 334 -18.08 -5.61 6.54
C THR A 334 -19.45 -4.97 6.69
N LEU A 335 -19.78 -4.09 5.77
CA LEU A 335 -21.09 -3.49 5.60
C LEU A 335 -21.79 -4.05 4.34
N GLY A 336 -23.00 -3.58 4.08
CA GLY A 336 -23.79 -4.00 2.93
C GLY A 336 -23.19 -3.65 1.59
N ALA A 337 -23.76 -4.24 0.56
CA ALA A 337 -23.53 -3.90 -0.83
C ALA A 337 -24.86 -3.65 -1.52
N GLU A 338 -24.85 -2.77 -2.52
CA GLU A 338 -26.03 -2.54 -3.39
C GLU A 338 -25.58 -2.17 -4.80
N VAL A 339 -26.52 -2.24 -5.74
CA VAL A 339 -26.36 -1.75 -7.10
C VAL A 339 -27.27 -0.53 -7.29
N ILE A 340 -26.68 0.62 -7.53
CA ILE A 340 -27.38 1.87 -7.76
C ILE A 340 -27.58 2.04 -9.26
N ALA A 341 -28.84 1.93 -9.73
CA ALA A 341 -29.21 2.27 -11.09
C ALA A 341 -29.36 3.79 -11.23
N TYR A 342 -28.83 4.36 -12.29
CA TYR A 342 -28.93 5.78 -12.60
C TYR A 342 -28.97 6.02 -14.12
N LYS A 343 -29.35 7.24 -14.52
CA LYS A 343 -29.31 7.65 -15.93
C LYS A 343 -28.10 8.56 -16.19
N SER A 344 -27.39 8.26 -17.29
CA SER A 344 -26.37 9.15 -17.84
C SER A 344 -26.84 9.57 -19.25
N GLY A 345 -27.43 10.75 -19.34
CA GLY A 345 -28.22 11.13 -20.51
C GLY A 345 -29.39 10.16 -20.68
N ASP A 346 -29.55 9.56 -21.87
CA ASP A 346 -30.59 8.58 -22.17
C ASP A 346 -30.16 7.12 -21.85
N THR A 347 -28.93 6.89 -21.40
CA THR A 347 -28.39 5.55 -21.13
C THR A 347 -28.62 5.15 -19.69
N ASP A 348 -29.17 3.96 -19.47
CA ASP A 348 -29.26 3.34 -18.16
C ASP A 348 -27.89 2.80 -17.77
N ARG A 349 -27.45 3.15 -16.57
CA ARG A 349 -26.14 2.76 -15.98
C ARG A 349 -26.34 2.19 -14.60
N GLU A 350 -25.38 1.40 -14.17
CA GLU A 350 -25.34 0.80 -12.84
C GLU A 350 -24.00 1.08 -12.19
N CYS A 351 -24.03 1.30 -10.87
CA CYS A 351 -22.84 1.41 -10.04
C CYS A 351 -22.91 0.37 -8.92
N PHE A 352 -21.89 -0.47 -8.83
CA PHE A 352 -21.75 -1.43 -7.74
C PHE A 352 -21.11 -0.73 -6.53
N VAL A 353 -21.83 -0.72 -5.42
CA VAL A 353 -21.41 -0.07 -4.18
C VAL A 353 -21.15 -1.11 -3.11
N PHE A 354 -19.93 -1.13 -2.60
CA PHE A 354 -19.50 -1.92 -1.45
C PHE A 354 -19.22 -0.95 -0.32
N TYR A 355 -20.12 -0.82 0.64
CA TYR A 355 -20.00 0.19 1.70
C TYR A 355 -18.82 -0.03 2.62
N SER A 356 -18.40 -1.27 2.84
CA SER A 356 -17.12 -1.68 3.43
C SER A 356 -16.93 -3.19 3.26
N LEU A 357 -15.74 -3.58 2.84
CA LEU A 357 -15.36 -4.99 2.70
C LEU A 357 -14.74 -5.57 3.99
N GLY A 358 -14.62 -4.78 5.07
CA GLY A 358 -13.96 -5.18 6.30
C GLY A 358 -12.44 -5.13 6.20
N SER A 359 -11.76 -5.98 6.98
CA SER A 359 -10.30 -6.08 6.97
C SER A 359 -9.88 -7.49 6.56
N ILE A 360 -9.23 -7.62 5.40
CA ILE A 360 -8.78 -8.94 4.91
C ILE A 360 -7.54 -9.45 5.65
N TYR A 361 -6.75 -8.55 6.25
CA TYR A 361 -5.63 -8.92 7.11
C TYR A 361 -5.46 -7.85 8.19
N GLY A 362 -6.07 -8.08 9.34
CA GLY A 362 -6.04 -7.14 10.46
C GLY A 362 -6.95 -7.59 11.58
N ASN A 363 -6.49 -7.41 12.81
CA ASN A 363 -7.13 -8.03 13.92
C ASN A 363 -7.25 -7.10 15.14
N ASN A 364 -8.29 -6.39 15.30
CA ASN A 364 -8.62 -5.65 16.51
C ASN A 364 -8.64 -4.12 16.37
N LEU A 365 -9.84 -3.60 16.24
CA LEU A 365 -10.08 -2.15 16.24
C LEU A 365 -10.15 -1.53 17.62
N TYR A 366 -10.40 -2.34 18.65
CA TYR A 366 -10.42 -1.81 20.01
C TYR A 366 -9.08 -2.07 20.69
N PRO A 367 -8.23 -1.03 20.77
CA PRO A 367 -7.02 -1.13 21.57
C PRO A 367 -7.43 -1.17 23.04
N GLY A 368 -7.25 -2.32 23.65
CA GLY A 368 -7.16 -2.37 25.08
C GLY A 368 -8.43 -2.60 25.87
N GLN A 369 -8.24 -2.45 27.14
CA GLN A 369 -9.24 -2.60 28.20
C GLN A 369 -10.33 -1.54 28.07
N PRO A 370 -11.59 -1.86 28.40
CA PRO A 370 -12.64 -0.85 28.50
C PRO A 370 -12.16 0.36 29.28
N LYS A 371 -12.45 1.57 28.82
CA LYS A 371 -12.05 2.81 29.51
C LYS A 371 -12.52 2.84 30.98
N ILE A 372 -13.66 2.21 31.27
CA ILE A 372 -14.24 2.11 32.59
C ILE A 372 -13.55 1.03 33.45
N MET A 373 -12.84 0.05 32.88
CA MET A 373 -12.09 -0.94 33.66
C MET A 373 -10.93 -0.37 34.47
N GLY A 374 -10.48 0.85 34.17
CA GLY A 374 -9.49 1.58 34.98
C GLY A 374 -10.03 2.16 36.29
N LEU A 375 -11.35 2.17 36.52
CA LEU A 375 -11.96 2.65 37.73
C LEU A 375 -11.80 1.57 38.82
N LYS A 376 -10.99 1.86 39.85
CA LYS A 376 -10.83 1.03 41.04
C LYS A 376 -11.88 1.44 42.09
N GLY A 377 -12.65 0.49 42.61
CA GLY A 377 -13.61 0.73 43.69
C GLY A 377 -15.02 0.18 43.36
N ASN A 378 -15.99 0.48 44.26
CA ASN A 378 -17.38 0.09 44.05
C ASN A 378 -18.02 0.95 42.95
N LEU A 379 -18.28 0.34 41.79
CA LEU A 379 -18.96 1.01 40.69
C LEU A 379 -20.42 1.27 41.04
N THR A 380 -20.91 2.44 40.63
CA THR A 380 -22.37 2.72 40.65
C THR A 380 -23.11 1.83 39.65
N ASP A 381 -24.40 1.66 39.77
CA ASP A 381 -25.17 0.83 38.83
C ASP A 381 -25.16 1.37 37.40
N ALA A 382 -25.09 2.70 37.21
CA ALA A 382 -24.90 3.32 35.91
C ALA A 382 -23.53 2.97 35.29
N GLN A 383 -22.45 2.98 36.10
CA GLN A 383 -21.12 2.60 35.67
C GLN A 383 -21.01 1.09 35.33
N LYS A 384 -21.68 0.22 36.14
CA LYS A 384 -21.77 -1.22 35.83
C LYS A 384 -22.48 -1.45 34.49
N LYS A 385 -23.61 -0.77 34.24
CA LYS A 385 -24.36 -0.88 32.99
C LYS A 385 -23.52 -0.37 31.81
N ALA A 386 -22.80 0.74 31.96
CA ALA A 386 -21.89 1.26 30.94
C ALA A 386 -20.75 0.29 30.64
N LEU A 387 -20.15 -0.31 31.68
CA LEU A 387 -19.10 -1.33 31.54
C LEU A 387 -19.57 -2.56 30.76
N GLU A 388 -20.77 -3.07 31.08
CA GLU A 388 -21.36 -4.21 30.38
C GLU A 388 -21.65 -3.87 28.90
N THR A 389 -22.11 -2.65 28.61
CA THR A 389 -22.33 -2.17 27.26
C THR A 389 -21.02 -2.10 26.50
N GLU A 390 -19.96 -1.55 27.10
CA GLU A 390 -18.63 -1.44 26.51
C GLU A 390 -18.02 -2.83 26.25
N LYS A 391 -18.12 -3.78 27.17
CA LYS A 391 -17.69 -5.17 27.00
C LYS A 391 -18.40 -5.84 25.82
N LYS A 392 -19.73 -5.67 25.69
CA LYS A 392 -20.51 -6.20 24.56
C LYS A 392 -20.06 -5.60 23.24
N LEU A 393 -19.78 -4.30 23.20
CA LEU A 393 -19.29 -3.61 22.00
C LEU A 393 -17.91 -4.12 21.60
N ILE A 394 -16.99 -4.28 22.56
CA ILE A 394 -15.66 -4.85 22.32
C ILE A 394 -15.77 -6.28 21.78
N GLN A 395 -16.60 -7.12 22.39
CA GLN A 395 -16.79 -8.49 21.91
C GLN A 395 -17.39 -8.53 20.51
N ARG A 396 -18.40 -7.68 20.22
CA ARG A 396 -18.95 -7.53 18.89
C ARG A 396 -17.89 -7.09 17.88
N SER A 397 -17.08 -6.09 18.22
CA SER A 397 -16.01 -5.61 17.36
C SER A 397 -15.01 -6.71 17.03
N LYS A 398 -14.60 -7.51 18.02
CA LYS A 398 -13.69 -8.65 17.80
C LYS A 398 -14.26 -9.68 16.83
N THR A 399 -15.57 -9.95 16.90
CA THR A 399 -16.25 -10.89 16.02
C THR A 399 -16.41 -10.32 14.61
N GLU A 400 -16.88 -9.08 14.49
CA GLU A 400 -17.12 -8.42 13.20
C GLU A 400 -15.83 -8.18 12.42
N MET A 401 -14.73 -7.92 13.11
CA MET A 401 -13.44 -7.67 12.46
C MET A 401 -12.64 -8.91 12.13
N ALA A 402 -13.02 -10.06 12.69
CA ALA A 402 -12.45 -11.33 12.28
C ALA A 402 -13.01 -11.81 10.93
N ARG A 403 -14.04 -11.13 10.40
CA ARG A 403 -14.69 -11.48 9.15
C ARG A 403 -14.71 -10.31 8.17
N SER A 404 -14.50 -10.61 6.92
CA SER A 404 -14.46 -9.67 5.81
C SER A 404 -14.92 -10.35 4.52
N MET A 405 -14.92 -9.63 3.42
CA MET A 405 -15.10 -10.26 2.12
C MET A 405 -14.15 -9.65 1.09
N THR A 406 -13.85 -10.43 0.06
CA THR A 406 -13.32 -9.94 -1.21
C THR A 406 -14.41 -10.03 -2.25
N VAL A 407 -14.31 -9.22 -3.31
CA VAL A 407 -15.22 -9.27 -4.44
C VAL A 407 -14.43 -9.37 -5.75
N ASN A 408 -14.99 -10.09 -6.71
CA ASN A 408 -14.45 -10.25 -8.04
C ASN A 408 -15.52 -9.83 -9.05
N LEU A 409 -15.22 -8.84 -9.88
CA LEU A 409 -16.11 -8.30 -10.89
C LEU A 409 -15.55 -8.65 -12.27
N ASN A 410 -16.30 -9.39 -13.07
CA ASN A 410 -16.00 -9.61 -14.47
C ASN A 410 -16.54 -8.43 -15.26
N ILE A 411 -15.66 -7.70 -15.89
CA ILE A 411 -15.95 -6.48 -16.64
C ILE A 411 -15.69 -6.76 -18.10
N ALA A 412 -16.60 -6.36 -18.97
CA ALA A 412 -16.44 -6.56 -20.40
C ALA A 412 -16.95 -5.37 -21.20
N ARG A 413 -16.45 -5.29 -22.42
CA ARG A 413 -16.92 -4.37 -23.43
C ARG A 413 -18.06 -5.00 -24.22
N GLY A 414 -19.23 -4.40 -24.16
CA GLY A 414 -20.38 -4.79 -24.96
C GLY A 414 -20.20 -4.51 -26.46
N SER A 415 -21.10 -5.06 -27.28
CA SER A 415 -21.09 -4.84 -28.73
C SER A 415 -21.36 -3.39 -29.14
N ASP A 416 -21.95 -2.59 -28.27
CA ASP A 416 -22.18 -1.15 -28.41
C ASP A 416 -20.96 -0.30 -28.00
N GLY A 417 -19.87 -0.96 -27.56
CA GLY A 417 -18.65 -0.33 -27.06
C GLY A 417 -18.72 0.12 -25.61
N SER A 418 -19.83 -0.02 -24.92
CA SER A 418 -19.94 0.29 -23.49
C SER A 418 -19.18 -0.74 -22.65
N VAL A 419 -18.61 -0.29 -21.53
CA VAL A 419 -17.91 -1.16 -20.57
C VAL A 419 -18.76 -1.26 -19.30
N SER A 420 -19.04 -2.48 -18.86
CA SER A 420 -19.90 -2.74 -17.70
C SER A 420 -19.51 -4.03 -16.96
N VAL A 421 -20.03 -4.17 -15.74
CA VAL A 421 -19.92 -5.40 -14.95
C VAL A 421 -20.91 -6.43 -15.48
N GLU A 422 -20.42 -7.55 -15.99
CA GLU A 422 -21.26 -8.67 -16.43
C GLU A 422 -21.64 -9.60 -15.28
N GLN A 423 -20.67 -9.85 -14.38
CA GLN A 423 -20.86 -10.72 -13.23
C GLN A 423 -20.13 -10.16 -12.03
N ALA A 424 -20.76 -10.21 -10.87
CA ALA A 424 -20.16 -9.87 -9.60
C ALA A 424 -20.21 -11.08 -8.64
N SER A 425 -19.07 -11.46 -8.09
CA SER A 425 -18.97 -12.54 -7.12
C SER A 425 -18.26 -12.07 -5.86
N TYR A 426 -18.46 -12.80 -4.75
CA TYR A 426 -17.85 -12.49 -3.47
C TYR A 426 -17.30 -13.74 -2.78
N ASN A 427 -16.33 -13.52 -1.90
CA ASN A 427 -15.75 -14.57 -1.08
C ASN A 427 -15.78 -14.13 0.39
N PRO A 428 -16.49 -14.84 1.27
CA PRO A 428 -16.38 -14.64 2.72
C PRO A 428 -14.98 -15.00 3.20
N ILE A 429 -14.37 -14.10 3.97
CA ILE A 429 -13.02 -14.27 4.53
C ILE A 429 -13.13 -14.31 6.06
N TYR A 430 -12.37 -15.20 6.68
CA TYR A 430 -12.22 -15.30 8.12
C TYR A 430 -10.75 -15.18 8.53
N MET A 431 -10.50 -14.38 9.57
CA MET A 431 -9.18 -14.29 10.20
C MET A 431 -9.08 -15.30 11.33
N ILE A 432 -8.37 -16.39 11.10
CA ILE A 432 -8.02 -17.38 12.11
C ILE A 432 -7.08 -16.76 13.15
N ARG A 433 -7.28 -17.15 14.42
CA ARG A 433 -6.45 -16.80 15.55
C ARG A 433 -6.02 -18.05 16.29
N ASN A 434 -5.07 -18.78 15.77
CA ASN A 434 -4.59 -20.01 16.38
C ASN A 434 -3.83 -19.72 17.68
N SER A 435 -4.55 -19.39 18.75
CA SER A 435 -3.95 -19.06 20.05
C SER A 435 -3.21 -20.25 20.69
N ALA A 436 -3.49 -21.48 20.23
CA ALA A 436 -2.84 -22.69 20.70
C ALA A 436 -1.42 -22.88 20.11
N HIS A 437 -1.04 -22.18 19.03
CA HIS A 437 0.31 -22.24 18.52
C HIS A 437 1.30 -21.57 19.48
N GLY A 438 2.36 -22.29 19.83
CA GLY A 438 3.46 -21.78 20.64
C GLY A 438 4.33 -20.76 19.85
N ASN A 439 5.37 -20.26 20.54
CA ASN A 439 6.27 -19.26 19.94
C ASN A 439 7.01 -19.75 18.69
N GLU A 440 7.31 -21.05 18.59
CA GLU A 440 7.94 -21.71 17.46
C GLU A 440 7.10 -21.66 16.18
N ASN A 441 5.76 -21.59 16.32
CA ASN A 441 4.81 -21.51 15.20
C ASN A 441 4.03 -20.19 15.21
N SER A 442 4.62 -19.11 15.72
CA SER A 442 3.98 -17.81 15.85
C SER A 442 3.48 -17.27 14.49
N HIS A 443 4.17 -17.59 13.39
CA HIS A 443 3.82 -17.20 12.02
C HIS A 443 2.52 -17.86 11.51
N LEU A 444 2.05 -18.93 12.15
CA LEU A 444 0.77 -19.61 11.85
C LEU A 444 -0.37 -19.13 12.76
N LYS A 445 -0.13 -18.16 13.62
CA LYS A 445 -1.13 -17.69 14.59
C LYS A 445 -2.25 -16.88 13.96
N TYR A 446 -1.95 -16.12 12.93
CA TYR A 446 -2.92 -15.25 12.23
C TYR A 446 -2.93 -15.56 10.74
N ILE A 447 -4.03 -16.20 10.29
CA ILE A 447 -4.17 -16.60 8.89
C ILE A 447 -5.53 -16.13 8.38
N SER A 448 -5.55 -15.43 7.26
CA SER A 448 -6.79 -15.06 6.55
C SER A 448 -7.14 -16.16 5.55
N VAL A 449 -8.35 -16.71 5.69
CA VAL A 449 -8.80 -17.84 4.86
C VAL A 449 -10.13 -17.55 4.16
N PRO A 450 -10.30 -17.97 2.90
CA PRO A 450 -11.60 -18.02 2.26
C PRO A 450 -12.49 -19.08 2.94
N CYS A 451 -13.60 -18.67 3.54
CA CYS A 451 -14.45 -19.58 4.31
C CYS A 451 -15.00 -20.73 3.46
N ALA A 452 -15.32 -20.47 2.18
CA ALA A 452 -15.93 -21.46 1.29
C ALA A 452 -15.12 -22.75 1.17
N LYS A 453 -13.79 -22.69 1.27
CA LYS A 453 -12.88 -23.86 1.23
C LYS A 453 -13.09 -24.80 2.41
N TYR A 454 -13.60 -24.32 3.54
CA TYR A 454 -13.53 -25.04 4.81
C TYR A 454 -14.88 -25.32 5.45
N VAL A 455 -15.95 -24.64 5.03
CA VAL A 455 -17.26 -24.73 5.72
C VAL A 455 -18.00 -26.04 5.43
N ALA A 456 -17.72 -26.67 4.30
CA ALA A 456 -18.35 -27.93 3.88
C ALA A 456 -17.59 -29.18 4.34
N ALA A 457 -16.41 -29.04 4.96
CA ALA A 457 -15.63 -30.18 5.43
C ALA A 457 -16.39 -30.98 6.50
N GLU A 458 -16.31 -32.30 6.44
CA GLU A 458 -16.95 -33.20 7.41
C GLU A 458 -16.21 -33.18 8.77
N GLU A 459 -14.88 -33.06 8.72
CA GLU A 459 -14.02 -32.96 9.88
C GLU A 459 -13.33 -31.61 9.94
N ARG A 460 -12.87 -31.21 11.13
CA ARG A 460 -12.15 -29.95 11.29
C ARG A 460 -10.82 -29.96 10.51
N PRO A 461 -10.65 -29.06 9.53
CA PRO A 461 -9.39 -28.95 8.79
C PRO A 461 -8.22 -28.57 9.70
N ALA A 462 -7.03 -29.09 9.40
CA ALA A 462 -5.83 -28.90 10.23
C ALA A 462 -5.39 -27.44 10.40
N ILE A 463 -5.77 -26.54 9.48
CA ILE A 463 -5.48 -25.11 9.56
C ILE A 463 -6.12 -24.44 10.79
N PHE A 464 -7.18 -25.03 11.36
CA PHE A 464 -7.83 -24.54 12.59
C PHE A 464 -7.29 -25.28 13.80
N ALA A 465 -6.75 -24.55 14.78
CA ALA A 465 -6.19 -25.13 16.00
C ALA A 465 -7.23 -25.89 16.83
N ASP A 466 -8.47 -25.42 16.85
CA ASP A 466 -9.56 -25.99 17.61
C ASP A 466 -10.92 -25.83 16.92
N ASP A 467 -11.94 -26.52 17.43
CA ASP A 467 -13.30 -26.49 16.88
C ASP A 467 -13.94 -25.10 16.99
N LYS A 468 -13.54 -24.31 17.98
CA LYS A 468 -14.08 -22.96 18.20
C LYS A 468 -13.66 -22.01 17.06
N GLU A 469 -12.42 -22.11 16.60
CA GLU A 469 -11.94 -21.32 15.46
C GLU A 469 -12.64 -21.76 14.17
N TRP A 470 -12.85 -23.06 13.98
CA TRP A 470 -13.58 -23.56 12.82
C TRP A 470 -15.06 -23.15 12.82
N GLU A 471 -15.74 -23.23 13.97
CA GLU A 471 -17.10 -22.69 14.11
C GLU A 471 -17.15 -21.17 13.90
N GLY A 472 -16.09 -20.44 14.28
CA GLY A 472 -15.92 -19.05 13.95
C GLY A 472 -15.91 -18.77 12.45
N CYS A 473 -15.19 -19.62 11.67
CA CYS A 473 -15.18 -19.56 10.20
C CYS A 473 -16.58 -19.84 9.61
N LYS A 474 -17.28 -20.87 10.06
CA LYS A 474 -18.65 -21.19 9.64
C LYS A 474 -19.62 -20.04 9.96
N ALA A 475 -19.49 -19.42 11.12
CA ALA A 475 -20.29 -18.28 11.52
C ALA A 475 -19.99 -17.04 10.67
N ALA A 476 -18.72 -16.81 10.33
CA ALA A 476 -18.30 -15.73 9.43
C ALA A 476 -18.88 -15.93 8.02
N PHE A 477 -18.77 -17.13 7.47
CA PHE A 477 -19.39 -17.49 6.19
C PHE A 477 -20.86 -17.13 6.16
N LYS A 478 -21.65 -17.67 7.10
CA LYS A 478 -23.10 -17.41 7.18
C LYS A 478 -23.42 -15.91 7.28
N ALA A 479 -22.66 -15.19 8.09
CA ALA A 479 -22.89 -13.77 8.30
C ALA A 479 -22.56 -12.92 7.06
N ILE A 480 -21.49 -13.22 6.34
CA ILE A 480 -21.11 -12.50 5.12
C ILE A 480 -22.10 -12.82 3.99
N CYS A 481 -22.55 -14.08 3.82
CA CYS A 481 -23.59 -14.43 2.88
C CYS A 481 -24.86 -13.60 3.14
N ALA A 482 -25.30 -13.49 4.40
CA ALA A 482 -26.47 -12.68 4.77
C ALA A 482 -26.29 -11.17 4.49
N ILE A 483 -25.06 -10.65 4.50
CA ILE A 483 -24.74 -9.28 4.10
C ILE A 483 -24.82 -9.14 2.57
N ALA A 484 -24.25 -10.08 1.83
CA ALA A 484 -24.23 -10.10 0.37
C ALA A 484 -25.63 -10.25 -0.23
N ASP A 485 -26.52 -11.03 0.40
CA ASP A 485 -27.92 -11.22 0.00
C ASP A 485 -28.71 -9.90 -0.06
N ARG A 486 -28.29 -8.86 0.68
CA ARG A 486 -28.90 -7.53 0.62
C ARG A 486 -28.71 -6.83 -0.74
N SER A 487 -27.79 -7.31 -1.56
CA SER A 487 -27.61 -6.83 -2.94
C SER A 487 -28.74 -7.24 -3.89
N GLY A 488 -29.75 -7.96 -3.40
CA GLY A 488 -30.86 -8.45 -4.23
C GLY A 488 -30.45 -9.51 -5.26
N GLY A 489 -29.46 -10.34 -4.90
CA GLY A 489 -28.96 -11.43 -5.77
C GLY A 489 -27.96 -10.97 -6.84
N ARG A 490 -27.51 -9.72 -6.80
CA ARG A 490 -26.51 -9.18 -7.75
C ARG A 490 -25.09 -9.66 -7.46
N LEU A 491 -24.83 -10.15 -6.26
CA LEU A 491 -23.57 -10.76 -5.85
C LEU A 491 -23.77 -12.27 -5.70
N VAL A 492 -22.94 -13.05 -6.38
CA VAL A 492 -22.98 -14.51 -6.34
C VAL A 492 -21.79 -15.01 -5.49
N LEU A 493 -22.05 -15.98 -4.62
CA LEU A 493 -20.96 -16.65 -3.89
C LEU A 493 -20.03 -17.33 -4.91
N ARG A 494 -18.73 -17.05 -4.84
CA ARG A 494 -17.76 -17.71 -5.71
C ARG A 494 -17.53 -19.14 -5.24
N ASP A 495 -17.64 -20.10 -6.16
CA ASP A 495 -17.29 -21.48 -5.90
C ASP A 495 -15.77 -21.63 -5.96
N LEU A 496 -15.18 -22.06 -4.84
CA LEU A 496 -13.74 -22.33 -4.72
C LEU A 496 -13.43 -23.82 -4.63
N THR A 497 -14.45 -24.69 -4.76
CA THR A 497 -14.27 -26.14 -4.65
C THR A 497 -13.72 -26.76 -5.93
N GLU A 498 -13.84 -26.08 -7.07
CA GLU A 498 -13.35 -26.55 -8.37
C GLU A 498 -11.86 -26.29 -8.60
N THR A 499 -11.26 -25.38 -7.85
CA THR A 499 -9.81 -25.12 -7.89
C THR A 499 -9.13 -26.10 -6.97
N GLY A 500 -8.75 -27.29 -7.49
CA GLY A 500 -8.00 -28.32 -6.77
C GLY A 500 -6.60 -27.81 -6.37
N GLY A 501 -6.56 -26.93 -5.36
CA GLY A 501 -5.33 -26.52 -4.70
C GLY A 501 -4.80 -27.69 -3.88
N GLU A 502 -3.59 -28.15 -4.16
CA GLU A 502 -2.81 -28.98 -3.24
C GLU A 502 -2.84 -28.32 -1.86
N GLU A 503 -3.17 -29.09 -0.82
CA GLU A 503 -3.05 -28.62 0.56
C GLU A 503 -1.63 -28.05 0.74
N PRO A 504 -1.46 -26.87 1.33
CA PRO A 504 -0.13 -26.36 1.60
C PRO A 504 0.58 -27.38 2.48
N ASP A 505 1.70 -27.91 1.98
CA ASP A 505 2.53 -28.86 2.71
C ASP A 505 3.08 -28.17 3.97
N VAL A 506 2.43 -28.41 5.08
CA VAL A 506 2.79 -27.88 6.41
C VAL A 506 3.93 -28.70 7.03
N SER A 507 4.43 -29.75 6.32
CA SER A 507 5.37 -30.72 6.88
C SER A 507 6.85 -30.32 6.76
N ASP A 508 7.20 -29.36 5.88
CA ASP A 508 8.60 -28.97 5.68
C ASP A 508 8.90 -27.58 6.27
N GLY A 509 9.33 -27.57 7.52
CA GLY A 509 9.97 -26.44 8.19
C GLY A 509 11.34 -26.05 7.60
N LYS A 510 11.49 -26.12 6.25
CA LYS A 510 12.69 -25.70 5.53
C LYS A 510 12.29 -24.99 4.24
N ILE A 511 12.16 -23.69 4.33
CA ILE A 511 12.61 -22.74 3.30
C ILE A 511 13.05 -21.46 4.01
#